data_d813c1fc870a4a0561e74e873fe9610e
#
_entry.id   d813c1fc870a4a0561e74e873fe9610e
#
_cell.length_a   1.000
_cell.length_b   1.000
_cell.length_c   1.000
_cell.angle_alpha   90.00
_cell.angle_beta   90.00
_cell.angle_gamma   90.00
#
_symmetry.space_group_name_H-M   'P 1'
#
loop_
_entity.id
_entity.type
_entity.pdbx_description
1 polymer ?
#
loop_
_entity_poly.entity_id
_entity_poly.type
_entity_poly.pdbx_seq_one_letter_code
_entity_poly.pdbx_strand_id
1 'polypeptide(L)'
;MTGTVFDIKEFAVYDGPGIRTTVFMKGCPLRCNWCHNPEGLEPYPQLTVSPTSCLHCGKCMEHCPHPGSCIACGACLPYCEQGLRRIAGTLYTPEVLAARLLKGRKLLEKNGGGITFSGGEPLMQWQFVRETIRRLDGLHCAVETSGFATDEVFREVIDTFDFIMMDIKLTDPELHKKYTGVDNACILRHADMLAAADTPFVIRIPLIPGVNDNTEHFTAVAERICKAKALKRVELLPYHKTAGAKYGMVGKAYRPMFDPDQPVKIDKTPFEKRGIEVLVM
;
A
#
# COMPACT_ATOMS: atom_id res chain seq x y z
N MET A 1 12.17 -3.50 -19.34
CA MET A 1 12.00 -2.80 -18.05
C MET A 1 11.74 -3.82 -16.97
N THR A 2 12.06 -3.50 -15.70
CA THR A 2 11.82 -4.36 -14.57
C THR A 2 11.13 -3.57 -13.45
N GLY A 3 10.35 -4.29 -12.61
CA GLY A 3 9.78 -3.73 -11.39
C GLY A 3 10.16 -4.56 -10.18
N THR A 4 10.19 -3.93 -9.01
CA THR A 4 10.54 -4.58 -7.74
C THR A 4 9.27 -4.83 -6.93
N VAL A 5 9.02 -6.10 -6.63
CA VAL A 5 7.87 -6.59 -5.85
C VAL A 5 8.39 -7.19 -4.55
N PHE A 6 7.86 -6.79 -3.40
CA PHE A 6 8.33 -7.38 -2.13
C PHE A 6 7.47 -8.52 -1.61
N ASP A 7 6.20 -8.58 -2.02
CA ASP A 7 5.32 -9.68 -1.66
C ASP A 7 4.22 -9.89 -2.72
N ILE A 8 3.68 -11.08 -2.81
CA ILE A 8 2.49 -11.41 -3.60
C ILE A 8 1.61 -12.27 -2.70
N LYS A 9 0.45 -11.75 -2.31
CA LYS A 9 -0.54 -12.44 -1.48
C LYS A 9 -1.72 -12.89 -2.30
N GLU A 10 -1.96 -14.18 -2.29
CA GLU A 10 -3.15 -14.79 -2.88
C GLU A 10 -4.29 -14.81 -1.86
N PHE A 11 -5.52 -14.88 -2.33
CA PHE A 11 -6.76 -14.98 -1.52
C PHE A 11 -7.02 -13.78 -0.59
N ALA A 12 -6.58 -12.59 -0.97
CA ALA A 12 -6.93 -11.38 -0.24
C ALA A 12 -8.41 -11.03 -0.46
N VAL A 13 -9.13 -10.67 0.61
CA VAL A 13 -10.57 -10.37 0.59
C VAL A 13 -10.89 -8.92 0.94
N TYR A 14 -9.89 -8.14 1.35
CA TYR A 14 -10.03 -6.73 1.73
C TYR A 14 -9.34 -5.76 0.75
N ASP A 15 -8.71 -6.29 -0.29
CA ASP A 15 -7.89 -5.51 -1.22
C ASP A 15 -8.65 -5.22 -2.54
N GLY A 16 -9.96 -5.03 -2.46
CA GLY A 16 -10.84 -4.72 -3.59
C GLY A 16 -11.99 -5.71 -3.75
N PRO A 17 -12.76 -5.63 -4.85
CA PRO A 17 -13.89 -6.51 -5.10
C PRO A 17 -13.48 -7.98 -5.27
N GLY A 18 -14.28 -8.89 -4.70
CA GLY A 18 -14.08 -10.34 -4.83
C GLY A 18 -12.80 -10.85 -4.16
N ILE A 19 -12.32 -12.03 -4.61
CA ILE A 19 -11.05 -12.59 -4.13
C ILE A 19 -9.91 -12.04 -4.99
N ARG A 20 -8.86 -11.51 -4.35
CA ARG A 20 -7.74 -10.83 -5.02
C ARG A 20 -6.42 -11.58 -4.88
N THR A 21 -5.57 -11.42 -5.87
CA THR A 21 -4.13 -11.59 -5.69
C THR A 21 -3.51 -10.21 -5.62
N THR A 22 -2.91 -9.87 -4.46
CA THR A 22 -2.35 -8.55 -4.21
C THR A 22 -0.85 -8.56 -4.43
N VAL A 23 -0.37 -7.68 -5.29
CA VAL A 23 1.04 -7.48 -5.62
C VAL A 23 1.54 -6.27 -4.85
N PHE A 24 2.48 -6.47 -3.93
CA PHE A 24 3.05 -5.41 -3.12
C PHE A 24 4.34 -4.88 -3.73
N MET A 25 4.26 -3.66 -4.29
CA MET A 25 5.37 -2.98 -4.96
C MET A 25 6.33 -2.33 -3.96
N LYS A 26 7.62 -2.26 -4.30
CA LYS A 26 8.62 -1.54 -3.49
C LYS A 26 8.77 -0.09 -3.96
N GLY A 27 9.20 0.73 -3.00
CA GLY A 27 9.31 2.17 -3.16
C GLY A 27 8.05 2.90 -2.77
N CYS A 28 8.20 3.89 -1.89
CA CYS A 28 7.13 4.81 -1.53
C CYS A 28 7.75 6.20 -1.34
N PRO A 29 7.17 7.27 -1.89
CA PRO A 29 7.65 8.62 -1.65
C PRO A 29 7.27 9.10 -0.25
N LEU A 30 6.22 8.53 0.34
CA LEU A 30 5.76 8.87 1.68
C LEU A 30 6.60 8.15 2.75
N ARG A 31 6.66 8.76 3.93
CA ARG A 31 7.29 8.23 5.15
C ARG A 31 6.30 8.29 6.31
N CYS A 32 5.09 7.76 6.05
CA CYS A 32 4.01 7.76 7.05
C CYS A 32 4.48 7.19 8.38
N ASN A 33 4.21 7.92 9.44
CA ASN A 33 4.67 7.60 10.80
C ASN A 33 4.02 6.31 11.36
N TRP A 34 2.95 5.86 10.71
CA TRP A 34 2.19 4.64 11.02
C TRP A 34 2.30 3.56 9.95
N CYS A 35 3.30 3.61 9.08
CA CYS A 35 3.41 2.68 7.95
C CYS A 35 3.42 1.22 8.42
N HIS A 36 2.53 0.39 7.84
CA HIS A 36 2.44 -1.04 8.15
C HIS A 36 3.38 -1.90 7.30
N ASN A 37 3.96 -1.32 6.22
CA ASN A 37 4.81 -2.03 5.27
C ASN A 37 6.18 -1.35 5.14
N PRO A 38 7.01 -1.30 6.21
CA PRO A 38 8.33 -0.66 6.16
C PRO A 38 9.27 -1.32 5.14
N GLU A 39 9.04 -2.59 4.80
CA GLU A 39 9.73 -3.30 3.73
C GLU A 39 9.40 -2.78 2.33
N GLY A 40 8.30 -2.06 2.17
CA GLY A 40 7.89 -1.42 0.93
C GLY A 40 8.45 0.00 0.72
N LEU A 41 9.09 0.61 1.73
CA LEU A 41 9.51 2.02 1.67
C LEU A 41 10.65 2.29 0.69
N GLU A 42 11.67 1.43 0.71
CA GLU A 42 12.83 1.60 -0.17
C GLU A 42 12.59 0.94 -1.54
N PRO A 43 13.07 1.52 -2.65
CA PRO A 43 12.80 0.99 -3.99
C PRO A 43 13.64 -0.24 -4.36
N TYR A 44 14.68 -0.55 -3.60
CA TYR A 44 15.63 -1.62 -3.84
C TYR A 44 15.39 -2.81 -2.92
N PRO A 45 15.85 -4.02 -3.29
CA PRO A 45 15.79 -5.21 -2.43
C PRO A 45 16.48 -5.00 -1.08
N GLN A 46 15.89 -5.52 -0.02
CA GLN A 46 16.41 -5.45 1.35
C GLN A 46 16.36 -6.80 2.03
N LEU A 47 17.38 -7.11 2.83
CA LEU A 47 17.32 -8.25 3.73
C LEU A 47 16.35 -7.94 4.88
N THR A 48 15.42 -8.86 5.12
CA THR A 48 14.55 -8.85 6.29
C THR A 48 14.90 -10.02 7.20
N VAL A 49 14.87 -9.75 8.50
CA VAL A 49 15.19 -10.76 9.54
C VAL A 49 14.19 -10.61 10.67
N SER A 50 13.58 -11.70 11.14
CA SER A 50 12.77 -11.65 12.36
C SER A 50 13.68 -11.53 13.59
N PRO A 51 13.76 -10.35 14.26
CA PRO A 51 14.72 -10.14 15.33
C PRO A 51 14.37 -10.95 16.58
N THR A 52 13.08 -11.13 16.86
CA THR A 52 12.58 -11.80 18.06
C THR A 52 12.74 -13.32 18.03
N SER A 53 12.83 -13.89 16.84
CA SER A 53 12.98 -15.36 16.66
C SER A 53 14.42 -15.77 16.35
N CYS A 54 15.32 -14.82 16.14
CA CYS A 54 16.72 -15.08 15.80
C CYS A 54 17.48 -15.64 17.00
N LEU A 55 18.08 -16.82 16.83
CA LEU A 55 18.90 -17.47 17.88
C LEU A 55 20.33 -16.91 17.98
N HIS A 56 20.67 -15.91 17.16
CA HIS A 56 22.02 -15.29 17.10
C HIS A 56 23.17 -16.28 16.95
N CYS A 57 22.95 -17.42 16.27
CA CYS A 57 23.94 -18.49 16.10
C CYS A 57 25.16 -18.13 15.23
N GLY A 58 25.14 -17.00 14.53
CA GLY A 58 26.28 -16.48 13.74
C GLY A 58 26.45 -17.08 12.34
N LYS A 59 25.97 -18.30 12.04
CA LYS A 59 26.20 -19.03 10.78
C LYS A 59 26.00 -18.22 9.51
N CYS A 60 24.93 -17.41 9.47
CA CYS A 60 24.63 -16.56 8.34
C CYS A 60 25.63 -15.40 8.14
N MET A 61 26.30 -14.97 9.21
CA MET A 61 27.33 -13.91 9.14
C MET A 61 28.67 -14.46 8.68
N GLU A 62 29.03 -15.70 9.11
CA GLU A 62 30.25 -16.40 8.68
C GLU A 62 30.27 -16.63 7.17
N HIS A 63 29.11 -16.83 6.56
CA HIS A 63 28.94 -17.08 5.12
C HIS A 63 28.52 -15.82 4.32
N CYS A 64 28.57 -14.62 4.93
CA CYS A 64 28.23 -13.38 4.26
C CYS A 64 29.41 -12.86 3.46
N PRO A 65 29.31 -12.73 2.11
CA PRO A 65 30.39 -12.18 1.29
C PRO A 65 30.56 -10.67 1.46
N HIS A 66 29.62 -10.00 2.15
CA HIS A 66 29.59 -8.54 2.35
C HIS A 66 29.38 -8.20 3.82
N PRO A 67 30.30 -8.59 4.74
CA PRO A 67 30.16 -8.26 6.15
C PRO A 67 30.20 -6.74 6.36
N GLY A 68 29.20 -6.22 7.11
CA GLY A 68 29.09 -4.78 7.40
C GLY A 68 28.38 -3.94 6.33
N SER A 69 28.19 -4.44 5.10
CA SER A 69 27.50 -3.71 4.02
C SER A 69 26.58 -4.63 3.22
N CYS A 70 25.39 -4.86 3.75
CA CYS A 70 24.44 -5.78 3.14
C CYS A 70 23.89 -5.23 1.82
N ILE A 71 24.11 -5.94 0.72
CA ILE A 71 23.57 -5.65 -0.62
C ILE A 71 22.37 -6.51 -0.99
N ALA A 72 21.78 -7.20 -0.02
CA ALA A 72 20.64 -8.10 -0.21
C ALA A 72 20.87 -9.22 -1.25
N CYS A 73 22.12 -9.71 -1.40
CA CYS A 73 22.46 -10.75 -2.39
C CYS A 73 21.85 -12.13 -2.09
N GLY A 74 21.36 -12.36 -0.88
CA GLY A 74 20.73 -13.62 -0.49
C GLY A 74 21.70 -14.75 -0.12
N ALA A 75 23.02 -14.59 -0.28
CA ALA A 75 24.00 -15.65 0.00
C ALA A 75 23.92 -16.24 1.42
N CYS A 76 23.46 -15.45 2.39
CA CYS A 76 23.29 -15.87 3.78
C CYS A 76 22.00 -16.66 4.06
N LEU A 77 21.04 -16.69 3.12
CA LEU A 77 19.72 -17.30 3.35
C LEU A 77 19.78 -18.80 3.64
N PRO A 78 20.55 -19.62 2.87
CA PRO A 78 20.62 -21.07 3.09
C PRO A 78 21.21 -21.46 4.46
N TYR A 79 21.98 -20.56 5.07
CA TYR A 79 22.64 -20.81 6.35
C TYR A 79 21.78 -20.42 7.57
N CYS A 80 20.58 -19.92 7.34
CA CYS A 80 19.62 -19.67 8.41
C CYS A 80 18.69 -20.88 8.58
N GLU A 81 19.06 -21.82 9.44
CA GLU A 81 18.29 -23.06 9.70
C GLU A 81 16.84 -22.79 10.12
N GLN A 82 16.57 -21.63 10.76
CA GLN A 82 15.24 -21.22 11.17
C GLN A 82 14.45 -20.54 10.03
N GLY A 83 15.03 -20.33 8.84
CA GLY A 83 14.37 -19.68 7.72
C GLY A 83 13.91 -18.23 7.97
N LEU A 84 14.53 -17.53 8.94
CA LEU A 84 14.11 -16.20 9.38
C LEU A 84 14.58 -15.06 8.49
N ARG A 85 15.48 -15.36 7.55
CA ARG A 85 16.04 -14.39 6.61
C ARG A 85 15.32 -14.48 5.28
N ARG A 86 14.94 -13.32 4.73
CA ARG A 86 14.30 -13.20 3.42
C ARG A 86 14.80 -11.95 2.71
N ILE A 87 14.75 -11.95 1.40
CA ILE A 87 14.93 -10.73 0.61
C ILE A 87 13.55 -10.16 0.30
N ALA A 88 13.24 -8.99 0.85
CA ALA A 88 12.08 -8.22 0.45
C ALA A 88 12.43 -7.42 -0.80
N GLY A 89 11.94 -7.87 -1.94
CA GLY A 89 12.18 -7.26 -3.24
C GLY A 89 12.75 -8.25 -4.25
N THR A 90 11.87 -8.77 -5.11
CA THR A 90 12.21 -9.58 -6.27
C THR A 90 12.00 -8.72 -7.51
N LEU A 91 12.98 -8.75 -8.43
CA LEU A 91 12.86 -8.09 -9.73
C LEU A 91 12.06 -8.98 -10.69
N TYR A 92 11.03 -8.40 -11.27
CA TYR A 92 10.22 -9.03 -12.31
C TYR A 92 10.26 -8.22 -13.60
N THR A 93 10.23 -8.90 -14.75
CA THR A 93 9.74 -8.27 -15.97
C THR A 93 8.20 -8.33 -16.01
N PRO A 94 7.53 -7.45 -16.77
CA PRO A 94 6.06 -7.49 -16.88
C PRO A 94 5.54 -8.85 -17.34
N GLU A 95 6.25 -9.52 -18.25
CA GLU A 95 5.91 -10.83 -18.79
C GLU A 95 5.92 -11.92 -17.72
N VAL A 96 6.99 -11.95 -16.92
CA VAL A 96 7.18 -12.96 -15.86
C VAL A 96 6.16 -12.76 -14.74
N LEU A 97 5.90 -11.49 -14.36
CA LEU A 97 4.88 -11.21 -13.34
C LEU A 97 3.49 -11.58 -13.84
N ALA A 98 3.11 -11.15 -15.04
CA ALA A 98 1.80 -11.46 -15.61
C ALA A 98 1.57 -12.98 -15.74
N ALA A 99 2.57 -13.73 -16.23
CA ALA A 99 2.49 -15.19 -16.33
C ALA A 99 2.28 -15.86 -14.96
N ARG A 100 2.90 -15.33 -13.90
CA ARG A 100 2.68 -15.79 -12.52
C ARG A 100 1.25 -15.51 -12.05
N LEU A 101 0.76 -14.30 -12.26
CA LEU A 101 -0.56 -13.85 -11.81
C LEU A 101 -1.70 -14.59 -12.54
N LEU A 102 -1.54 -14.85 -13.82
CA LEU A 102 -2.53 -15.57 -14.64
C LEU A 102 -2.74 -17.04 -14.22
N LYS A 103 -1.84 -17.64 -13.44
CA LYS A 103 -2.06 -19.00 -12.90
C LYS A 103 -3.32 -19.10 -12.05
N GLY A 104 -3.69 -18.03 -11.34
CA GLY A 104 -4.89 -17.95 -10.50
C GLY A 104 -6.16 -17.49 -11.22
N ARG A 105 -6.10 -17.14 -12.51
CA ARG A 105 -7.15 -16.44 -13.26
C ARG A 105 -8.55 -17.05 -13.08
N LYS A 106 -8.70 -18.34 -13.32
CA LYS A 106 -10.02 -19.02 -13.24
C LYS A 106 -10.68 -18.87 -11.86
N LEU A 107 -9.88 -18.94 -10.80
CA LEU A 107 -10.37 -18.76 -9.43
C LEU A 107 -10.80 -17.32 -9.18
N LEU A 108 -9.98 -16.37 -9.60
CA LEU A 108 -10.24 -14.95 -9.42
C LEU A 108 -11.52 -14.53 -10.14
N GLU A 109 -11.66 -14.86 -11.44
CA GLU A 109 -12.84 -14.55 -12.24
C GLU A 109 -14.12 -15.19 -11.69
N LYS A 110 -14.06 -16.47 -11.27
CA LYS A 110 -15.22 -17.18 -10.69
C LYS A 110 -15.75 -16.49 -9.42
N ASN A 111 -14.88 -15.78 -8.69
CA ASN A 111 -15.22 -15.10 -7.43
C ASN A 111 -15.36 -13.57 -7.60
N GLY A 112 -15.52 -13.06 -8.82
CA GLY A 112 -15.66 -11.63 -9.09
C GLY A 112 -14.45 -10.80 -8.67
N GLY A 113 -13.28 -11.44 -8.62
CA GLY A 113 -12.04 -10.85 -8.15
C GLY A 113 -11.05 -10.53 -9.26
N GLY A 114 -9.78 -10.41 -8.93
CA GLY A 114 -8.72 -10.06 -9.88
C GLY A 114 -7.39 -9.74 -9.20
N ILE A 115 -6.61 -8.88 -9.83
CA ILE A 115 -5.30 -8.45 -9.33
C ILE A 115 -5.42 -7.08 -8.68
N THR A 116 -4.74 -6.88 -7.54
CA THR A 116 -4.57 -5.58 -6.90
C THR A 116 -3.10 -5.23 -6.83
N PHE A 117 -2.74 -4.03 -7.28
CA PHE A 117 -1.41 -3.48 -7.07
C PHE A 117 -1.44 -2.57 -5.84
N SER A 118 -0.55 -2.82 -4.87
CA SER A 118 -0.44 -2.16 -3.58
C SER A 118 1.02 -2.11 -3.14
N GLY A 119 1.31 -1.96 -1.84
CA GLY A 119 2.64 -2.15 -1.24
C GLY A 119 3.23 -0.89 -0.66
N GLY A 120 4.29 -0.34 -1.27
CA GLY A 120 4.75 1.02 -1.06
C GLY A 120 3.80 1.99 -1.76
N GLU A 121 4.22 2.53 -2.89
CA GLU A 121 3.34 3.28 -3.80
C GLU A 121 3.48 2.70 -5.22
N PRO A 122 2.46 2.01 -5.74
CA PRO A 122 2.53 1.39 -7.07
C PRO A 122 2.82 2.39 -8.19
N LEU A 123 2.36 3.64 -8.04
CA LEU A 123 2.53 4.68 -9.05
C LEU A 123 3.99 5.13 -9.22
N MET A 124 4.86 4.84 -8.26
CA MET A 124 6.31 5.03 -8.45
C MET A 124 6.91 4.11 -9.53
N GLN A 125 6.26 2.99 -9.79
CA GLN A 125 6.66 2.03 -10.82
C GLN A 125 5.59 1.94 -11.91
N TRP A 126 4.91 3.05 -12.22
CA TRP A 126 3.73 3.09 -13.07
C TRP A 126 3.92 2.42 -14.43
N GLN A 127 5.01 2.70 -15.11
CA GLN A 127 5.28 2.10 -16.42
C GLN A 127 5.32 0.57 -16.36
N PHE A 128 5.96 0.03 -15.32
CA PHE A 128 6.02 -1.42 -15.11
C PHE A 128 4.64 -2.00 -14.78
N VAL A 129 3.87 -1.33 -13.91
CA VAL A 129 2.51 -1.74 -13.53
C VAL A 129 1.60 -1.76 -14.76
N ARG A 130 1.59 -0.68 -15.55
CA ARG A 130 0.81 -0.56 -16.78
C ARG A 130 1.17 -1.66 -17.80
N GLU A 131 2.45 -1.92 -18.02
CA GLU A 131 2.90 -2.97 -18.93
C GLU A 131 2.55 -4.38 -18.44
N THR A 132 2.48 -4.57 -17.11
CA THR A 132 1.99 -5.83 -16.53
C THR A 132 0.49 -5.99 -16.77
N ILE A 133 -0.31 -4.96 -16.50
CA ILE A 133 -1.77 -4.97 -16.71
C ILE A 133 -2.13 -5.31 -18.16
N ARG A 134 -1.45 -4.72 -19.13
CA ARG A 134 -1.65 -5.02 -20.57
C ARG A 134 -1.51 -6.50 -20.92
N ARG A 135 -0.77 -7.27 -20.11
CA ARG A 135 -0.53 -8.71 -20.27
C ARG A 135 -1.46 -9.60 -19.46
N LEU A 136 -2.33 -9.00 -18.65
CA LEU A 136 -3.30 -9.76 -17.84
C LEU A 136 -4.58 -10.11 -18.63
N ASP A 137 -4.65 -9.75 -19.92
CA ASP A 137 -5.66 -10.18 -20.86
C ASP A 137 -7.11 -9.95 -20.35
N GLY A 138 -7.40 -8.71 -19.91
CA GLY A 138 -8.71 -8.29 -19.43
C GLY A 138 -9.10 -8.79 -18.04
N LEU A 139 -8.20 -9.41 -17.29
CA LEU A 139 -8.46 -9.74 -15.88
C LEU A 139 -8.62 -8.44 -15.06
N HIS A 140 -9.70 -8.36 -14.28
CA HIS A 140 -10.01 -7.18 -13.46
C HIS A 140 -8.83 -6.73 -12.60
N CYS A 141 -8.43 -5.47 -12.75
CA CYS A 141 -7.31 -4.86 -12.04
C CYS A 141 -7.77 -3.74 -11.10
N ALA A 142 -7.24 -3.74 -9.89
CA ALA A 142 -7.44 -2.69 -8.90
C ALA A 142 -6.09 -2.13 -8.43
N VAL A 143 -6.12 -0.91 -7.90
CA VAL A 143 -4.97 -0.29 -7.26
C VAL A 143 -5.32 0.25 -5.88
N GLU A 144 -4.39 0.10 -4.96
CA GLU A 144 -4.36 0.76 -3.66
C GLU A 144 -3.22 1.78 -3.68
N THR A 145 -3.54 3.07 -3.56
CA THR A 145 -2.59 4.16 -3.77
C THR A 145 -2.85 5.33 -2.84
N SER A 146 -1.79 6.05 -2.49
CA SER A 146 -1.89 7.36 -1.85
C SER A 146 -2.28 8.48 -2.85
N GLY A 147 -2.26 8.19 -4.14
CA GLY A 147 -2.45 9.17 -5.18
C GLY A 147 -1.26 10.13 -5.37
N PHE A 148 -0.09 9.84 -4.79
CA PHE A 148 1.09 10.70 -4.97
C PHE A 148 1.79 10.36 -6.29
N ALA A 149 1.49 11.14 -7.33
CA ALA A 149 2.02 11.00 -8.69
C ALA A 149 1.99 12.35 -9.41
N THR A 150 2.39 12.37 -10.69
CA THR A 150 2.08 13.50 -11.57
C THR A 150 0.64 13.41 -12.07
N ASP A 151 0.07 14.53 -12.51
CA ASP A 151 -1.31 14.57 -13.02
C ASP A 151 -1.49 13.69 -14.27
N GLU A 152 -0.45 13.58 -15.11
CA GLU A 152 -0.46 12.72 -16.31
C GLU A 152 -0.56 11.24 -15.92
N VAL A 153 0.28 10.82 -14.96
CA VAL A 153 0.26 9.44 -14.46
C VAL A 153 -1.10 9.12 -13.84
N PHE A 154 -1.65 10.05 -13.04
CA PHE A 154 -2.91 9.77 -12.36
C PHE A 154 -4.11 9.71 -13.31
N ARG A 155 -4.12 10.48 -14.42
CA ARG A 155 -5.12 10.29 -15.50
C ARG A 155 -5.02 8.90 -16.13
N GLU A 156 -3.81 8.47 -16.49
CA GLU A 156 -3.61 7.11 -17.02
C GLU A 156 -4.07 6.03 -16.03
N VAL A 157 -3.89 6.25 -14.71
CA VAL A 157 -4.35 5.33 -13.65
C VAL A 157 -5.89 5.22 -13.66
N ILE A 158 -6.60 6.35 -13.73
CA ILE A 158 -8.06 6.39 -13.80
C ILE A 158 -8.56 5.61 -15.03
N ASP A 159 -7.89 5.74 -16.17
CA ASP A 159 -8.28 5.09 -17.42
C ASP A 159 -7.88 3.59 -17.49
N THR A 160 -6.96 3.15 -16.65
CA THR A 160 -6.37 1.81 -16.73
C THR A 160 -6.98 0.82 -15.73
N PHE A 161 -7.33 1.28 -14.54
CA PHE A 161 -7.85 0.39 -13.50
C PHE A 161 -9.37 0.30 -13.50
N ASP A 162 -9.87 -0.90 -13.23
CA ASP A 162 -11.31 -1.16 -13.08
C ASP A 162 -11.84 -0.73 -11.70
N PHE A 163 -10.94 -0.58 -10.72
CA PHE A 163 -11.29 -0.18 -9.35
C PHE A 163 -10.11 0.51 -8.64
N ILE A 164 -10.37 1.64 -8.00
CA ILE A 164 -9.34 2.41 -7.31
C ILE A 164 -9.67 2.52 -5.82
N MET A 165 -8.72 2.17 -4.98
CA MET A 165 -8.74 2.41 -3.53
C MET A 165 -7.72 3.50 -3.22
N MET A 166 -8.20 4.71 -2.97
CA MET A 166 -7.34 5.87 -2.76
C MET A 166 -7.32 6.28 -1.29
N ASP A 167 -6.12 6.36 -0.72
CA ASP A 167 -5.92 6.82 0.65
C ASP A 167 -5.89 8.35 0.75
N ILE A 168 -6.79 8.94 1.52
CA ILE A 168 -6.66 10.33 2.00
C ILE A 168 -6.24 10.30 3.46
N LYS A 169 -4.95 10.52 3.70
CA LYS A 169 -4.36 10.36 5.03
C LYS A 169 -4.60 11.57 5.93
N LEU A 170 -4.48 12.77 5.37
CA LEU A 170 -4.71 14.05 6.02
C LEU A 170 -5.10 15.10 4.97
N THR A 171 -6.06 15.95 5.27
CA THR A 171 -6.47 17.07 4.42
C THR A 171 -5.70 18.36 4.73
N ASP A 172 -5.26 18.54 5.97
CA ASP A 172 -4.39 19.64 6.38
C ASP A 172 -2.98 19.43 5.81
N PRO A 173 -2.41 20.39 5.03
CA PRO A 173 -1.12 20.23 4.36
C PRO A 173 0.07 20.17 5.33
N GLU A 174 0.04 20.93 6.41
CA GLU A 174 1.14 20.96 7.39
C GLU A 174 1.18 19.67 8.19
N LEU A 175 0.03 19.19 8.65
CA LEU A 175 -0.06 17.90 9.32
C LEU A 175 0.28 16.76 8.36
N HIS A 176 -0.16 16.82 7.10
CA HIS A 176 0.20 15.81 6.12
C HIS A 176 1.71 15.73 5.96
N LYS A 177 2.38 16.87 5.71
CA LYS A 177 3.84 16.93 5.59
C LYS A 177 4.56 16.46 6.84
N LYS A 178 4.08 16.86 8.02
CA LYS A 178 4.63 16.45 9.31
C LYS A 178 4.62 14.94 9.50
N TYR A 179 3.50 14.28 9.18
CA TYR A 179 3.30 12.86 9.48
C TYR A 179 3.63 11.91 8.32
N THR A 180 3.69 12.41 7.09
CA THR A 180 3.96 11.57 5.89
C THR A 180 5.24 11.95 5.16
N GLY A 181 5.85 13.09 5.50
CA GLY A 181 7.09 13.57 4.89
C GLY A 181 6.92 14.33 3.56
N VAL A 182 5.70 14.39 3.00
CA VAL A 182 5.40 15.10 1.75
C VAL A 182 4.16 15.98 1.90
N ASP A 183 3.99 17.00 1.05
CA ASP A 183 2.73 17.75 0.98
C ASP A 183 1.62 16.91 0.32
N ASN A 184 0.37 17.38 0.45
CA ASN A 184 -0.80 16.68 -0.08
C ASN A 184 -1.47 17.37 -1.27
N ALA A 185 -0.88 18.42 -1.84
CA ALA A 185 -1.52 19.20 -2.87
C ALA A 185 -1.88 18.37 -4.11
N CYS A 186 -0.95 17.53 -4.60
CA CYS A 186 -1.24 16.63 -5.72
C CYS A 186 -2.26 15.54 -5.33
N ILE A 187 -2.16 14.99 -4.11
CA ILE A 187 -3.07 13.95 -3.62
C ILE A 187 -4.52 14.46 -3.60
N LEU A 188 -4.75 15.65 -3.03
CA LEU A 188 -6.09 16.22 -2.95
C LEU A 188 -6.63 16.59 -4.33
N ARG A 189 -5.79 17.11 -5.23
CA ARG A 189 -6.16 17.35 -6.62
C ARG A 189 -6.52 16.05 -7.35
N HIS A 190 -5.78 14.98 -7.11
CA HIS A 190 -6.08 13.65 -7.67
C HIS A 190 -7.37 13.06 -7.10
N ALA A 191 -7.67 13.31 -5.83
CA ALA A 191 -8.98 12.95 -5.27
C ALA A 191 -10.13 13.69 -5.97
N ASP A 192 -9.95 14.96 -6.34
CA ASP A 192 -10.95 15.73 -7.12
C ASP A 192 -11.07 15.17 -8.55
N MET A 193 -9.96 14.80 -9.20
CA MET A 193 -9.98 14.17 -10.51
C MET A 193 -10.74 12.84 -10.48
N LEU A 194 -10.47 12.00 -9.46
CA LEU A 194 -11.14 10.73 -9.27
C LEU A 194 -12.64 10.90 -8.97
N ALA A 195 -13.01 11.92 -8.17
CA ALA A 195 -14.40 12.23 -7.87
C ALA A 195 -15.19 12.67 -9.11
N ALA A 196 -14.53 13.22 -10.13
CA ALA A 196 -15.12 13.60 -11.41
C ALA A 196 -15.15 12.47 -12.46
N ALA A 197 -14.45 11.37 -12.21
CA ALA A 197 -14.34 10.24 -13.13
C ALA A 197 -15.50 9.23 -12.97
N ASP A 198 -15.65 8.35 -13.98
CA ASP A 198 -16.64 7.27 -13.96
C ASP A 198 -16.09 5.95 -13.44
N THR A 199 -14.76 5.88 -13.18
CA THR A 199 -14.10 4.68 -12.66
C THR A 199 -14.53 4.42 -11.22
N PRO A 200 -15.03 3.23 -10.89
CA PRO A 200 -15.45 2.87 -9.53
C PRO A 200 -14.30 2.99 -8.52
N PHE A 201 -14.58 3.63 -7.38
CA PHE A 201 -13.56 3.82 -6.36
C PHE A 201 -14.10 3.80 -4.93
N VAL A 202 -13.20 3.65 -3.98
CA VAL A 202 -13.39 3.92 -2.55
C VAL A 202 -12.34 4.90 -2.06
N ILE A 203 -12.68 5.70 -1.08
CA ILE A 203 -11.71 6.48 -0.31
C ILE A 203 -11.41 5.73 0.97
N ARG A 204 -10.13 5.52 1.25
CA ARG A 204 -9.62 4.94 2.49
C ARG A 204 -9.03 6.01 3.39
N ILE A 205 -9.36 5.95 4.65
CA ILE A 205 -8.82 6.86 5.66
C ILE A 205 -8.19 6.02 6.77
N PRO A 206 -6.85 5.86 6.74
CA PRO A 206 -6.15 5.31 7.90
C PRO A 206 -6.35 6.22 9.11
N LEU A 207 -7.07 5.77 10.12
CA LEU A 207 -7.39 6.55 11.31
C LEU A 207 -6.26 6.44 12.34
N ILE A 208 -5.63 7.57 12.62
CA ILE A 208 -4.51 7.66 13.56
C ILE A 208 -4.96 8.46 14.77
N PRO A 209 -4.88 7.85 15.99
CA PRO A 209 -5.41 8.48 17.19
C PRO A 209 -4.78 9.86 17.46
N GLY A 210 -5.66 10.85 17.66
CA GLY A 210 -5.25 12.24 17.93
C GLY A 210 -4.59 12.97 16.77
N VAL A 211 -4.56 12.38 15.55
CA VAL A 211 -3.94 13.00 14.37
C VAL A 211 -4.99 13.40 13.33
N ASN A 212 -5.77 12.43 12.85
CA ASN A 212 -6.75 12.65 11.79
C ASN A 212 -8.14 12.08 12.13
N ASP A 213 -8.32 11.56 13.31
CA ASP A 213 -9.58 11.03 13.85
C ASP A 213 -10.49 12.14 14.40
N ASN A 214 -10.73 13.18 13.60
CA ASN A 214 -11.47 14.37 13.99
C ASN A 214 -12.50 14.80 12.91
N THR A 215 -13.50 15.55 13.34
CA THR A 215 -14.63 15.99 12.52
C THR A 215 -14.20 16.92 11.37
N GLU A 216 -13.17 17.75 11.57
CA GLU A 216 -12.65 18.67 10.55
C GLU A 216 -12.11 17.89 9.35
N HIS A 217 -11.28 16.88 9.60
CA HIS A 217 -10.72 16.03 8.56
C HIS A 217 -11.82 15.26 7.82
N PHE A 218 -12.73 14.63 8.55
CA PHE A 218 -13.84 13.87 7.93
C PHE A 218 -14.77 14.76 7.11
N THR A 219 -15.07 15.97 7.59
CA THR A 219 -15.87 16.94 6.85
C THR A 219 -15.18 17.36 5.56
N ALA A 220 -13.91 17.70 5.61
CA ALA A 220 -13.13 18.11 4.44
C ALA A 220 -13.04 17.01 3.38
N VAL A 221 -12.89 15.75 3.79
CA VAL A 221 -12.94 14.60 2.87
C VAL A 221 -14.34 14.43 2.29
N ALA A 222 -15.37 14.44 3.13
CA ALA A 222 -16.76 14.25 2.70
C ALA A 222 -17.22 15.33 1.71
N GLU A 223 -16.85 16.59 1.91
CA GLU A 223 -17.16 17.70 1.00
C GLU A 223 -16.53 17.53 -0.38
N ARG A 224 -15.31 17.01 -0.43
CA ARG A 224 -14.58 16.79 -1.68
C ARG A 224 -15.23 15.71 -2.55
N ILE A 225 -15.77 14.66 -1.94
CA ILE A 225 -16.25 13.47 -2.65
C ILE A 225 -17.78 13.33 -2.73
N CYS A 226 -18.57 14.22 -2.08
CA CYS A 226 -20.02 14.07 -1.98
C CYS A 226 -20.78 14.12 -3.32
N LYS A 227 -20.16 14.64 -4.37
CA LYS A 227 -20.75 14.71 -5.72
C LYS A 227 -20.25 13.59 -6.66
N ALA A 228 -19.37 12.75 -6.17
CA ALA A 228 -18.77 11.70 -6.98
C ALA A 228 -19.78 10.57 -7.27
N LYS A 229 -20.08 10.32 -8.55
CA LYS A 229 -21.06 9.31 -8.97
C LYS A 229 -20.52 7.90 -8.86
N ALA A 230 -19.23 7.72 -9.06
CA ALA A 230 -18.57 6.42 -9.06
C ALA A 230 -18.06 5.98 -7.67
N LEU A 231 -18.16 6.84 -6.66
CA LEU A 231 -17.81 6.50 -5.28
C LEU A 231 -18.70 5.37 -4.77
N LYS A 232 -18.09 4.31 -4.25
CA LYS A 232 -18.82 3.18 -3.66
C LYS A 232 -19.06 3.37 -2.17
N ARG A 233 -18.03 3.79 -1.42
CA ARG A 233 -18.06 4.07 0.02
C ARG A 233 -16.77 4.70 0.49
N VAL A 234 -16.76 5.12 1.74
CA VAL A 234 -15.53 5.45 2.49
C VAL A 234 -15.20 4.29 3.43
N GLU A 235 -13.94 3.90 3.49
CA GLU A 235 -13.42 2.88 4.39
C GLU A 235 -12.54 3.54 5.46
N LEU A 236 -12.97 3.46 6.71
CA LEU A 236 -12.20 3.91 7.86
C LEU A 236 -11.35 2.74 8.37
N LEU A 237 -10.03 2.93 8.40
CA LEU A 237 -9.05 1.91 8.76
C LEU A 237 -8.43 2.24 10.11
N PRO A 238 -8.99 1.77 11.25
CA PRO A 238 -8.43 2.06 12.56
C PRO A 238 -6.98 1.59 12.69
N TYR A 239 -6.14 2.41 13.31
CA TYR A 239 -4.74 2.08 13.55
C TYR A 239 -4.59 0.79 14.37
N HIS A 240 -3.65 -0.04 13.96
CA HIS A 240 -3.26 -1.26 14.67
C HIS A 240 -1.81 -1.19 15.17
N LYS A 241 -1.59 -1.51 16.44
CA LYS A 241 -0.26 -1.52 17.08
C LYS A 241 0.75 -2.48 16.43
N THR A 242 0.28 -3.43 15.64
CA THR A 242 1.14 -4.37 14.91
C THR A 242 2.02 -3.71 13.84
N ALA A 243 1.76 -2.44 13.46
CA ALA A 243 2.62 -1.67 12.55
C ALA A 243 4.09 -1.72 12.95
N GLY A 244 4.38 -1.57 14.26
CA GLY A 244 5.74 -1.56 14.79
C GLY A 244 6.51 -2.89 14.63
N ALA A 245 5.83 -4.02 14.58
CA ALA A 245 6.45 -5.34 14.60
C ALA A 245 7.39 -5.60 13.40
N LYS A 246 7.06 -5.04 12.23
CA LYS A 246 7.86 -5.24 11.01
C LYS A 246 9.09 -4.32 10.91
N TYR A 247 9.15 -3.22 11.65
CA TYR A 247 10.28 -2.29 11.57
C TYR A 247 11.59 -2.93 11.98
N GLY A 248 11.59 -3.69 13.06
CA GLY A 248 12.75 -4.46 13.48
C GLY A 248 13.25 -5.44 12.41
N MET A 249 12.36 -5.97 11.58
CA MET A 249 12.73 -6.90 10.49
C MET A 249 13.58 -6.23 9.40
N VAL A 250 13.41 -4.93 9.17
CA VAL A 250 14.20 -4.14 8.21
C VAL A 250 15.29 -3.31 8.89
N GLY A 251 15.61 -3.61 10.16
CA GLY A 251 16.65 -2.92 10.92
C GLY A 251 16.31 -1.48 11.31
N LYS A 252 15.01 -1.14 11.33
CA LYS A 252 14.53 0.21 11.71
C LYS A 252 13.83 0.17 13.07
N ALA A 253 13.88 1.26 13.81
CA ALA A 253 13.08 1.45 15.01
C ALA A 253 11.71 2.06 14.62
N TYR A 254 10.64 1.55 15.21
CA TYR A 254 9.33 2.17 15.09
C TYR A 254 9.20 3.27 16.17
N ARG A 255 8.99 4.50 15.73
CA ARG A 255 8.86 5.67 16.63
C ARG A 255 7.68 6.52 16.15
N PRO A 256 6.44 6.17 16.53
CA PRO A 256 5.28 6.96 16.17
C PRO A 256 5.32 8.33 16.84
N MET A 257 4.91 9.39 16.13
CA MET A 257 4.78 10.75 16.67
C MET A 257 3.36 11.01 17.21
N PHE A 258 2.65 9.97 17.59
CA PHE A 258 1.33 9.99 18.20
C PHE A 258 1.30 8.92 19.31
N ASP A 259 0.31 8.98 20.19
CA ASP A 259 0.12 7.96 21.21
C ASP A 259 -0.57 6.72 20.61
N PRO A 260 0.14 5.59 20.44
CA PRO A 260 -0.43 4.37 19.86
C PRO A 260 -1.42 3.65 20.79
N ASP A 261 -1.48 4.04 22.06
CA ASP A 261 -2.38 3.47 23.06
C ASP A 261 -3.70 4.23 23.17
N GLN A 262 -3.76 5.44 22.64
CA GLN A 262 -5.00 6.22 22.61
C GLN A 262 -6.03 5.54 21.70
N PRO A 263 -7.31 5.41 22.13
CA PRO A 263 -8.37 4.88 21.29
C PRO A 263 -8.67 5.82 20.13
N VAL A 264 -8.89 5.22 18.95
CA VAL A 264 -9.28 5.96 17.74
C VAL A 264 -10.73 6.44 17.87
N LYS A 265 -10.99 7.69 17.50
CA LYS A 265 -12.34 8.24 17.39
C LYS A 265 -12.92 7.93 16.02
N ILE A 266 -14.11 7.34 16.00
CA ILE A 266 -14.84 7.01 14.77
C ILE A 266 -16.09 7.87 14.73
N ASP A 267 -16.12 8.82 13.78
CA ASP A 267 -17.29 9.66 13.52
C ASP A 267 -17.69 9.54 12.05
N LYS A 268 -18.80 8.84 11.79
CA LYS A 268 -19.35 8.65 10.44
C LYS A 268 -20.26 9.81 10.00
N THR A 269 -20.67 10.65 10.95
CA THR A 269 -21.70 11.69 10.75
C THR A 269 -21.42 12.64 9.58
N PRO A 270 -20.17 13.11 9.35
CA PRO A 270 -19.89 14.00 8.22
C PRO A 270 -20.17 13.39 6.84
N PHE A 271 -19.99 12.09 6.72
CA PHE A 271 -20.24 11.30 5.51
C PHE A 271 -21.74 10.96 5.37
N GLU A 272 -22.34 10.43 6.41
CA GLU A 272 -23.76 10.02 6.43
C GLU A 272 -24.70 11.19 6.12
N LYS A 273 -24.44 12.37 6.67
CA LYS A 273 -25.18 13.62 6.34
C LYS A 273 -25.15 13.98 4.84
N ARG A 274 -24.20 13.44 4.08
CA ARG A 274 -24.04 13.63 2.63
C ARG A 274 -24.44 12.41 1.80
N GLY A 275 -25.05 11.41 2.44
CA GLY A 275 -25.49 10.17 1.78
C GLY A 275 -24.35 9.24 1.36
N ILE A 276 -23.17 9.39 1.96
CA ILE A 276 -22.00 8.55 1.67
C ILE A 276 -21.99 7.35 2.63
N GLU A 277 -21.92 6.15 2.07
CA GLU A 277 -21.75 4.92 2.85
C GLU A 277 -20.38 4.87 3.52
N VAL A 278 -20.32 4.45 4.78
CA VAL A 278 -19.08 4.32 5.56
C VAL A 278 -18.94 2.95 6.18
N LEU A 279 -17.85 2.27 5.84
CA LEU A 279 -17.44 1.00 6.43
C LEU A 279 -16.25 1.21 7.38
N VAL A 280 -16.29 0.58 8.54
CA VAL A 280 -15.12 0.48 9.44
C VAL A 280 -14.55 -0.92 9.26
N MET A 281 -13.27 -0.99 8.90
CA MET A 281 -12.58 -2.22 8.52
C MET A 281 -11.95 -2.90 9.75
#